data_3232abc737f339bf081a45cde151dac6
#
_entry.id   3232abc737f339bf081a45cde151dac6
#
_cell.length_a   1.000
_cell.length_b   1.000
_cell.length_c   1.000
_cell.angle_alpha   90.00
_cell.angle_beta   90.00
_cell.angle_gamma   90.00
#
_symmetry.space_group_name_H-M   'P 1'
#
loop_
_entity.id
_entity.type
_entity.pdbx_description
1 polymer ?
#
loop_
_entity_poly.entity_id
_entity_poly.type
_entity_poly.pdbx_seq_one_letter_code
_entity_poly.pdbx_strand_id
1 'polypeptide(L)'
;MAAAIQNKYNITVVPHILCSGFTREETEYVLLDLQFLNITDLLVLRGDKAKHESVFTPEGDGYHHAIELQEQINNFNKGIFVDGSEMKVTASPFSYGVACYPEKHEEAPNIESDLYWLKKKVEAGAEYAVTQLFYDNKKYFEFVEQAKAAGINIPI
;
A
#
# COMPACT_ATOMS: atom_id res chain seq x y z
N MET A 1 18.03 1.48 1.40
CA MET A 1 18.02 2.83 2.02
C MET A 1 17.25 2.85 3.34
N ALA A 2 16.02 2.38 3.43
CA ALA A 2 15.19 2.36 4.65
C ALA A 2 15.94 1.78 5.86
N ALA A 3 16.49 0.56 5.78
CA ALA A 3 17.26 -0.07 6.86
C ALA A 3 18.45 0.76 7.32
N ALA A 4 19.17 1.41 6.41
CA ALA A 4 20.29 2.27 6.78
C ALA A 4 19.84 3.50 7.59
N ILE A 5 18.69 4.09 7.24
CA ILE A 5 18.12 5.21 7.98
C ILE A 5 17.64 4.75 9.36
N GLN A 6 16.88 3.64 9.42
CA GLN A 6 16.39 3.06 10.67
C GLN A 6 17.55 2.79 11.65
N ASN A 7 18.57 2.08 11.18
CA ASN A 7 19.72 1.71 12.02
C ASN A 7 20.57 2.93 12.44
N LYS A 8 20.76 3.90 11.53
CA LYS A 8 21.60 5.07 11.82
C LYS A 8 20.95 6.05 12.79
N TYR A 9 19.64 6.26 12.65
CA TYR A 9 18.91 7.30 13.38
C TYR A 9 17.96 6.76 14.44
N ASN A 10 17.81 5.44 14.52
CA ASN A 10 16.87 4.75 15.43
C ASN A 10 15.43 5.31 15.34
N ILE A 11 14.94 5.45 14.12
CA ILE A 11 13.58 5.91 13.81
C ILE A 11 12.84 4.85 13.00
N THR A 12 11.53 4.76 13.19
CA THR A 12 10.68 3.91 12.33
C THR A 12 10.70 4.44 10.90
N VAL A 13 10.85 3.55 9.94
CA VAL A 13 10.81 3.86 8.51
C VAL A 13 9.62 3.15 7.87
N VAL A 14 9.03 3.78 6.87
CA VAL A 14 7.89 3.26 6.13
C VAL A 14 8.26 3.19 4.64
N PRO A 15 8.87 2.10 4.16
CA PRO A 15 9.16 1.94 2.75
C PRO A 15 7.87 1.78 1.95
N HIS A 16 7.90 2.26 0.71
CA HIS A 16 6.84 2.06 -0.26
C HIS A 16 7.02 0.70 -0.94
N ILE A 17 5.96 -0.08 -0.97
CA ILE A 17 5.87 -1.33 -1.73
C ILE A 17 4.91 -1.09 -2.90
N LEU A 18 5.40 -1.37 -4.11
CA LEU A 18 4.72 -1.02 -5.35
C LEU A 18 4.33 -2.27 -6.13
N CYS A 19 3.20 -2.20 -6.86
CA CYS A 19 2.87 -3.19 -7.88
C CYS A 19 3.78 -3.04 -9.13
N SER A 20 4.28 -1.81 -9.39
CA SER A 20 5.12 -1.54 -10.54
C SER A 20 6.54 -2.09 -10.38
N GLY A 21 7.06 -2.75 -11.44
CA GLY A 21 8.45 -3.18 -11.53
C GLY A 21 8.78 -4.44 -10.73
N PHE A 22 7.78 -5.18 -10.25
CA PHE A 22 7.96 -6.42 -9.50
C PHE A 22 6.93 -7.48 -9.90
N THR A 23 7.40 -8.71 -10.06
CA THR A 23 6.57 -9.92 -10.07
C THR A 23 6.09 -10.24 -8.66
N ARG A 24 5.17 -11.19 -8.52
CA ARG A 24 4.69 -11.66 -7.20
C ARG A 24 5.82 -12.27 -6.37
N GLU A 25 6.66 -13.07 -7.00
CA GLU A 25 7.80 -13.72 -6.35
C GLU A 25 8.85 -12.69 -5.89
N GLU A 26 9.17 -11.71 -6.72
CA GLU A 26 10.11 -10.64 -6.35
C GLU A 26 9.56 -9.79 -5.20
N THR A 27 8.25 -9.51 -5.19
CA THR A 27 7.57 -8.86 -4.06
C THR A 27 7.74 -9.67 -2.78
N GLU A 28 7.59 -10.99 -2.83
CA GLU A 28 7.79 -11.88 -1.68
C GLU A 28 9.22 -11.83 -1.15
N TYR A 29 10.22 -11.81 -2.02
CA TYR A 29 11.62 -11.64 -1.61
C TYR A 29 11.84 -10.29 -0.92
N VAL A 30 11.22 -9.22 -1.42
CA VAL A 30 11.29 -7.90 -0.76
C VAL A 30 10.66 -7.94 0.63
N LEU A 31 9.52 -8.62 0.81
CA LEU A 31 8.89 -8.79 2.13
C LEU A 31 9.78 -9.57 3.09
N LEU A 32 10.41 -10.66 2.65
CA LEU A 32 11.38 -11.42 3.43
C LEU A 32 12.56 -10.56 3.87
N ASP A 33 13.14 -9.78 2.95
CA ASP A 33 14.25 -8.89 3.25
C ASP A 33 13.87 -7.81 4.27
N LEU A 34 12.68 -7.23 4.15
CA LEU A 34 12.19 -6.23 5.10
C LEU A 34 11.99 -6.82 6.49
N GLN A 35 11.42 -8.02 6.60
CA GLN A 35 11.30 -8.72 7.88
C GLN A 35 12.68 -9.02 8.50
N PHE A 36 13.62 -9.50 7.70
CA PHE A 36 14.99 -9.75 8.17
C PHE A 36 15.66 -8.48 8.71
N LEU A 37 15.33 -7.33 8.14
CA LEU A 37 15.82 -6.00 8.54
C LEU A 37 15.00 -5.36 9.68
N ASN A 38 14.00 -6.06 10.25
CA ASN A 38 13.07 -5.56 11.26
C ASN A 38 12.32 -4.28 10.81
N ILE A 39 11.94 -4.23 9.56
CA ILE A 39 11.07 -3.18 9.01
C ILE A 39 9.68 -3.79 8.85
N THR A 40 8.71 -3.30 9.63
CA THR A 40 7.36 -3.86 9.73
C THR A 40 6.26 -2.92 9.24
N ASP A 41 6.59 -1.66 9.01
CA ASP A 41 5.62 -0.63 8.58
C ASP A 41 5.80 -0.35 7.09
N LEU A 42 4.72 -0.43 6.32
CA LEU A 42 4.74 -0.31 4.86
C LEU A 42 3.74 0.74 4.37
N LEU A 43 4.02 1.34 3.21
CA LEU A 43 3.02 2.05 2.42
C LEU A 43 2.81 1.29 1.10
N VAL A 44 1.60 0.75 0.93
CA VAL A 44 1.24 -0.12 -0.20
C VAL A 44 0.58 0.70 -1.30
N LEU A 45 1.21 0.74 -2.46
CA LEU A 45 0.81 1.56 -3.59
C LEU A 45 0.75 0.72 -4.88
N ARG A 46 -0.01 1.18 -5.86
CA ARG A 46 0.06 0.61 -7.20
C ARG A 46 1.36 1.00 -7.92
N GLY A 47 1.77 2.24 -7.72
CA GLY A 47 2.79 2.89 -8.54
C GLY A 47 2.20 3.52 -9.80
N ASP A 48 3.00 4.33 -10.47
CA ASP A 48 2.63 5.03 -11.67
C ASP A 48 2.92 4.20 -12.93
N LYS A 49 2.18 4.45 -14.00
CA LYS A 49 2.50 3.90 -15.33
C LYS A 49 3.86 4.44 -15.81
N ALA A 50 4.57 3.66 -16.60
CA ALA A 50 5.82 4.12 -17.21
C ALA A 50 5.55 5.31 -18.16
N LYS A 51 6.52 6.22 -18.31
CA LYS A 51 6.34 7.47 -19.09
C LYS A 51 5.91 7.26 -20.54
N HIS A 52 6.22 6.10 -21.11
CA HIS A 52 5.91 5.75 -22.49
C HIS A 52 4.61 4.92 -22.63
N GLU A 53 3.96 4.58 -21.51
CA GLU A 53 2.74 3.77 -21.49
C GLU A 53 1.49 4.65 -21.37
N SER A 54 0.42 4.26 -22.01
CA SER A 54 -0.89 4.91 -21.91
C SER A 54 -1.68 4.45 -20.69
N VAL A 55 -1.48 3.19 -20.29
CA VAL A 55 -2.11 2.54 -19.12
C VAL A 55 -1.05 1.86 -18.29
N PHE A 56 -1.33 1.65 -17.00
CA PHE A 56 -0.46 0.91 -16.12
C PHE A 56 -0.43 -0.57 -16.52
N THR A 57 0.78 -1.12 -16.69
CA THR A 57 1.01 -2.54 -16.98
C THR A 57 1.94 -3.12 -15.92
N PRO A 58 1.54 -4.17 -15.19
CA PRO A 58 2.42 -4.81 -14.21
C PRO A 58 3.56 -5.57 -14.89
N GLU A 59 4.64 -5.80 -14.15
CA GLU A 59 5.73 -6.67 -14.59
C GLU A 59 5.32 -8.14 -14.49
N GLY A 60 5.51 -8.91 -15.55
CA GLY A 60 5.23 -10.34 -15.58
C GLY A 60 3.84 -10.71 -15.05
N ASP A 61 3.80 -11.48 -13.96
CA ASP A 61 2.58 -11.87 -13.23
C ASP A 61 2.23 -10.93 -12.07
N GLY A 62 2.85 -9.74 -12.02
CA GLY A 62 2.64 -8.75 -10.96
C GLY A 62 1.19 -8.27 -10.83
N TYR A 63 0.95 -7.37 -9.90
CA TYR A 63 -0.39 -6.92 -9.55
C TYR A 63 -0.81 -5.67 -10.33
N HIS A 64 -2.07 -5.62 -10.75
CA HIS A 64 -2.68 -4.47 -11.41
C HIS A 64 -3.15 -3.39 -10.42
N HIS A 65 -3.50 -3.79 -9.20
CA HIS A 65 -4.07 -2.89 -8.18
C HIS A 65 -3.43 -3.12 -6.82
N ALA A 66 -3.30 -2.04 -6.05
CA ALA A 66 -2.74 -2.09 -4.70
C ALA A 66 -3.50 -3.05 -3.76
N ILE A 67 -4.80 -3.27 -3.97
CA ILE A 67 -5.58 -4.21 -3.16
C ILE A 67 -5.14 -5.66 -3.34
N GLU A 68 -4.71 -6.04 -4.54
CA GLU A 68 -4.18 -7.38 -4.81
C GLU A 68 -2.82 -7.59 -4.09
N LEU A 69 -1.99 -6.54 -4.07
CA LEU A 69 -0.75 -6.53 -3.31
C LEU A 69 -1.00 -6.61 -1.79
N GLN A 70 -2.06 -5.94 -1.29
CA GLN A 70 -2.49 -6.09 0.11
C GLN A 70 -2.86 -7.54 0.45
N GLU A 71 -3.53 -8.25 -0.45
CA GLU A 71 -3.87 -9.66 -0.25
C GLU A 71 -2.62 -10.54 -0.12
N GLN A 72 -1.60 -10.29 -0.92
CA GLN A 72 -0.31 -10.98 -0.78
C GLN A 72 0.33 -10.71 0.58
N ILE A 73 0.38 -9.44 1.01
CA ILE A 73 0.94 -9.06 2.32
C ILE A 73 0.14 -9.71 3.46
N ASN A 74 -1.19 -9.75 3.35
CA ASN A 74 -2.04 -10.41 4.34
C ASN A 74 -1.80 -11.92 4.42
N ASN A 75 -1.59 -12.59 3.28
CA ASN A 75 -1.23 -14.01 3.26
C ASN A 75 0.16 -14.23 3.85
N PHE A 76 1.11 -13.39 3.50
CA PHE A 76 2.45 -13.41 4.05
C PHE A 76 2.44 -13.23 5.58
N ASN A 77 1.63 -12.31 6.11
CA ASN A 77 1.41 -12.11 7.54
C ASN A 77 0.82 -13.35 8.24
N LYS A 78 0.07 -14.18 7.50
CA LYS A 78 -0.47 -15.47 7.99
C LYS A 78 0.55 -16.62 7.84
N GLY A 79 1.72 -16.35 7.29
CA GLY A 79 2.75 -17.36 7.03
C GLY A 79 2.51 -18.17 5.76
N ILE A 80 1.83 -17.60 4.76
CA ILE A 80 1.55 -18.28 3.48
C ILE A 80 2.33 -17.58 2.37
N PHE A 81 3.16 -18.32 1.65
CA PHE A 81 3.90 -17.86 0.47
C PHE A 81 3.03 -17.79 -0.79
N VAL A 82 3.53 -17.12 -1.83
CA VAL A 82 2.83 -16.97 -3.11
C VAL A 82 2.50 -18.31 -3.76
N ASP A 83 3.34 -19.31 -3.59
CA ASP A 83 3.12 -20.68 -4.10
C ASP A 83 2.14 -21.51 -3.25
N GLY A 84 1.61 -20.92 -2.16
CA GLY A 84 0.70 -21.56 -1.21
C GLY A 84 1.38 -22.41 -0.15
N SER A 85 2.69 -22.48 -0.12
CA SER A 85 3.43 -23.17 0.94
C SER A 85 3.39 -22.37 2.26
N GLU A 86 3.54 -23.08 3.39
CA GLU A 86 3.51 -22.46 4.71
C GLU A 86 4.92 -22.19 5.25
N MET A 87 5.07 -21.05 5.92
CA MET A 87 6.30 -20.70 6.62
C MET A 87 6.48 -21.61 7.85
N LYS A 88 7.68 -22.11 8.07
CA LYS A 88 8.00 -22.88 9.28
C LYS A 88 8.05 -22.02 10.54
N VAL A 89 8.35 -20.75 10.40
CA VAL A 89 8.44 -19.76 11.49
C VAL A 89 7.80 -18.47 10.97
N THR A 90 6.81 -17.97 11.69
CA THR A 90 6.21 -16.66 11.40
C THR A 90 7.02 -15.55 12.07
N ALA A 91 7.32 -14.49 11.33
CA ALA A 91 7.90 -13.26 11.86
C ALA A 91 6.81 -12.27 12.30
N SER A 92 7.21 -11.11 12.79
CA SER A 92 6.28 -10.03 13.11
C SER A 92 5.48 -9.61 11.86
N PRO A 93 4.14 -9.49 11.96
CA PRO A 93 3.34 -9.10 10.81
C PRO A 93 3.65 -7.67 10.36
N PHE A 94 3.46 -7.42 9.07
CA PHE A 94 3.49 -6.06 8.54
C PHE A 94 2.21 -5.31 8.90
N SER A 95 2.38 -4.08 9.40
CA SER A 95 1.36 -3.03 9.42
C SER A 95 1.49 -2.20 8.15
N TYR A 96 0.39 -1.79 7.52
CA TYR A 96 0.51 -1.01 6.31
C TYR A 96 -0.57 0.05 6.13
N GLY A 97 -0.15 1.14 5.49
CA GLY A 97 -1.01 2.20 4.99
C GLY A 97 -1.20 2.13 3.48
N VAL A 98 -2.12 2.95 2.98
CA VAL A 98 -2.47 3.09 1.56
C VAL A 98 -2.56 4.55 1.14
N ALA A 99 -2.50 4.81 -0.17
CA ALA A 99 -2.73 6.16 -0.68
C ALA A 99 -4.21 6.52 -0.75
N CYS A 100 -4.51 7.80 -0.51
CA CYS A 100 -5.80 8.43 -0.76
C CYS A 100 -5.64 9.79 -1.46
N TYR A 101 -6.72 10.34 -2.01
CA TYR A 101 -6.69 11.46 -2.97
C TYR A 101 -7.74 12.51 -2.62
N PRO A 102 -7.38 13.58 -1.87
CA PRO A 102 -8.32 14.65 -1.52
C PRO A 102 -8.90 15.37 -2.75
N GLU A 103 -8.15 15.44 -3.84
CA GLU A 103 -8.55 16.10 -5.09
C GLU A 103 -8.99 15.11 -6.19
N LYS A 104 -9.25 13.87 -5.87
CA LYS A 104 -9.57 12.74 -6.76
C LYS A 104 -8.33 12.17 -7.49
N HIS A 105 -8.27 10.85 -7.62
CA HIS A 105 -7.27 10.16 -8.44
C HIS A 105 -7.48 10.50 -9.92
N GLU A 106 -6.39 10.64 -10.68
CA GLU A 106 -6.44 10.97 -12.12
C GLU A 106 -7.36 10.03 -12.91
N GLU A 107 -7.26 8.72 -12.66
CA GLU A 107 -8.02 7.69 -13.35
C GLU A 107 -9.42 7.45 -12.77
N ALA A 108 -9.76 7.99 -11.60
CA ALA A 108 -11.08 7.79 -11.02
C ALA A 108 -12.13 8.65 -11.74
N PRO A 109 -13.31 8.11 -12.03
CA PRO A 109 -14.38 8.89 -12.66
C PRO A 109 -14.93 10.01 -11.76
N ASN A 110 -14.96 9.78 -10.46
CA ASN A 110 -15.48 10.72 -9.44
C ASN A 110 -14.88 10.40 -8.06
N ILE A 111 -15.13 11.26 -7.09
CA ILE A 111 -14.65 11.11 -5.71
C ILE A 111 -15.30 9.93 -4.98
N GLU A 112 -16.52 9.60 -5.30
CA GLU A 112 -17.26 8.46 -4.71
C GLU A 112 -16.58 7.14 -5.07
N SER A 113 -16.05 7.01 -6.29
CA SER A 113 -15.26 5.84 -6.70
C SER A 113 -13.96 5.74 -5.90
N ASP A 114 -13.26 6.87 -5.67
CA ASP A 114 -12.05 6.88 -4.85
C ASP A 114 -12.34 6.48 -3.40
N LEU A 115 -13.41 7.00 -2.81
CA LEU A 115 -13.84 6.66 -1.46
C LEU A 115 -14.25 5.19 -1.36
N TYR A 116 -14.94 4.65 -2.38
CA TYR A 116 -15.28 3.24 -2.45
C TYR A 116 -14.02 2.36 -2.42
N TRP A 117 -13.03 2.67 -3.26
CA TRP A 117 -11.78 1.91 -3.30
C TRP A 117 -10.93 2.10 -2.04
N LEU A 118 -10.90 3.31 -1.47
CA LEU A 118 -10.25 3.53 -0.18
C LEU A 118 -10.89 2.67 0.92
N LYS A 119 -12.22 2.62 0.97
CA LYS A 119 -12.93 1.76 1.91
C LYS A 119 -12.59 0.28 1.73
N LYS A 120 -12.52 -0.21 0.48
CA LYS A 120 -12.08 -1.57 0.17
C LYS A 120 -10.67 -1.87 0.65
N LYS A 121 -9.73 -0.94 0.49
CA LYS A 121 -8.36 -1.07 1.01
C LYS A 121 -8.32 -1.11 2.54
N VAL A 122 -9.18 -0.34 3.21
CA VAL A 122 -9.31 -0.35 4.68
C VAL A 122 -9.95 -1.67 5.16
N GLU A 123 -11.00 -2.14 4.50
CA GLU A 123 -11.62 -3.44 4.78
C GLU A 123 -10.64 -4.61 4.57
N ALA A 124 -9.68 -4.47 3.64
CA ALA A 124 -8.61 -5.43 3.40
C ALA A 124 -7.49 -5.38 4.45
N GLY A 125 -7.48 -4.41 5.38
CA GLY A 125 -6.55 -4.35 6.50
C GLY A 125 -5.61 -3.15 6.54
N ALA A 126 -5.79 -2.13 5.70
CA ALA A 126 -5.01 -0.89 5.82
C ALA A 126 -5.33 -0.16 7.13
N GLU A 127 -4.29 0.21 7.88
CA GLU A 127 -4.41 0.80 9.21
C GLU A 127 -4.33 2.33 9.20
N TYR A 128 -3.81 2.93 8.13
CA TYR A 128 -3.75 4.38 7.92
C TYR A 128 -3.78 4.71 6.44
N ALA A 129 -4.06 5.98 6.11
CA ALA A 129 -3.98 6.46 4.75
C ALA A 129 -3.05 7.68 4.66
N VAL A 130 -2.31 7.77 3.56
CA VAL A 130 -1.46 8.92 3.23
C VAL A 130 -2.04 9.62 2.01
N THR A 131 -2.28 10.92 2.12
CA THR A 131 -2.82 11.68 1.01
C THR A 131 -1.79 11.88 -0.11
N GLN A 132 -2.25 11.93 -1.34
CA GLN A 132 -1.50 12.58 -2.40
C GLN A 132 -1.31 14.06 -2.06
N LEU A 133 -0.27 14.67 -2.61
CA LEU A 133 -0.02 16.10 -2.45
C LEU A 133 -1.27 16.91 -2.85
N PHE A 134 -1.69 17.84 -2.02
CA PHE A 134 -2.79 18.76 -2.27
C PHE A 134 -2.38 20.18 -1.84
N TYR A 135 -3.01 21.19 -2.41
CA TYR A 135 -2.72 22.60 -2.13
C TYR A 135 -3.89 23.34 -1.48
N ASP A 136 -5.10 22.78 -1.56
CA ASP A 136 -6.31 23.35 -0.99
C ASP A 136 -6.74 22.57 0.27
N ASN A 137 -6.48 23.16 1.44
CA ASN A 137 -6.88 22.57 2.72
C ASN A 137 -8.39 22.34 2.84
N LYS A 138 -9.22 23.13 2.14
CA LYS A 138 -10.68 22.95 2.16
C LYS A 138 -11.05 21.59 1.57
N LYS A 139 -10.47 21.23 0.44
CA LYS A 139 -10.67 19.91 -0.18
C LYS A 139 -10.24 18.76 0.71
N TYR A 140 -9.12 18.93 1.42
CA TYR A 140 -8.68 17.94 2.40
C TYR A 140 -9.71 17.74 3.52
N PHE A 141 -10.22 18.82 4.12
CA PHE A 141 -11.22 18.71 5.18
C PHE A 141 -12.53 18.11 4.68
N GLU A 142 -13.00 18.52 3.49
CA GLU A 142 -14.18 17.94 2.83
C GLU A 142 -13.99 16.43 2.58
N PHE A 143 -12.83 16.03 2.09
CA PHE A 143 -12.48 14.62 1.88
C PHE A 143 -12.50 13.81 3.18
N VAL A 144 -11.91 14.33 4.25
CA VAL A 144 -11.89 13.64 5.57
C VAL A 144 -13.32 13.43 6.09
N GLU A 145 -14.19 14.44 5.97
CA GLU A 145 -15.60 14.30 6.38
C GLU A 145 -16.36 13.28 5.51
N GLN A 146 -16.13 13.27 4.20
CA GLN A 146 -16.70 12.27 3.31
C GLN A 146 -16.19 10.85 3.62
N ALA A 147 -14.90 10.70 3.89
CA ALA A 147 -14.31 9.42 4.30
C ALA A 147 -14.95 8.89 5.59
N LYS A 148 -15.10 9.73 6.61
CA LYS A 148 -15.80 9.37 7.86
C LYS A 148 -17.25 8.97 7.60
N ALA A 149 -17.98 9.74 6.78
CA ALA A 149 -19.36 9.44 6.42
C ALA A 149 -19.49 8.10 5.67
N ALA A 150 -18.47 7.72 4.89
CA ALA A 150 -18.37 6.42 4.23
C ALA A 150 -17.98 5.27 5.18
N GLY A 151 -17.71 5.56 6.46
CA GLY A 151 -17.31 4.58 7.47
C GLY A 151 -15.82 4.27 7.48
N ILE A 152 -14.97 5.15 6.92
CA ILE A 152 -13.51 5.05 6.96
C ILE A 152 -13.03 5.78 8.22
N ASN A 153 -12.58 5.01 9.22
CA ASN A 153 -12.22 5.52 10.55
C ASN A 153 -10.73 5.33 10.89
N ILE A 154 -9.89 5.19 9.88
CA ILE A 154 -8.43 5.13 10.05
C ILE A 154 -7.82 6.55 10.05
N PRO A 155 -6.62 6.76 10.61
CA PRO A 155 -5.88 8.01 10.44
C PRO A 155 -5.62 8.36 8.98
N ILE A 156 -5.76 9.64 8.63
CA ILE A 156 -5.45 10.19 7.31
C ILE A 156 -4.49 11.37 7.48
#